data_113a71b6e0fc13c271e92ad424278679
#
_entry.id   113a71b6e0fc13c271e92ad424278679
#
_cell.length_a   1.000
_cell.length_b   1.000
_cell.length_c   1.000
_cell.angle_alpha   90.00
_cell.angle_beta   90.00
_cell.angle_gamma   90.00
#
_symmetry.space_group_name_H-M   'P 1'
#
loop_
_entity.id
_entity.type
_entity.pdbx_description
1 polymer ?
#
loop_
_entity_poly.entity_id
_entity_poly.type
_entity_poly.pdbx_seq_one_letter_code
_entity_poly.pdbx_strand_id
1 'polypeptide(L)'
;QMVQGFDLLKRYSKRFMPVLFRNGGHPGMVGRKVGGYIDAWNTEADPDWTIFGLMRYRSRRDMIKLVRDPAFMEGHPDKLLGTLATFSFPTQRVVSFYVSPRVTVALIFALAAALAHLAVLTVAG
;
A
#
# COMPACT_ATOMS: atom_id res chain seq x y z
N GLN A 1 25.38 2.58 -5.63
CA GLN A 1 24.59 1.32 -5.59
C GLN A 1 23.20 1.51 -4.97
N MET A 2 23.07 2.31 -3.91
CA MET A 2 21.78 2.56 -3.23
C MET A 2 20.78 3.31 -4.11
N VAL A 3 21.24 4.25 -4.94
CA VAL A 3 20.42 4.99 -5.90
C VAL A 3 19.85 4.06 -6.98
N GLN A 4 20.66 3.15 -7.51
CA GLN A 4 20.22 2.14 -8.48
C GLN A 4 19.15 1.19 -7.92
N GLY A 5 19.31 0.72 -6.69
CA GLY A 5 18.34 -0.17 -6.03
C GLY A 5 16.98 0.53 -5.86
N PHE A 6 16.97 1.79 -5.47
CA PHE A 6 15.74 2.57 -5.31
C PHE A 6 15.03 2.82 -6.65
N ASP A 7 15.77 3.05 -7.73
CA ASP A 7 15.20 3.24 -9.07
C ASP A 7 14.56 1.94 -9.59
N LEU A 8 15.19 0.78 -9.34
CA LEU A 8 14.63 -0.53 -9.65
C LEU A 8 13.33 -0.77 -8.87
N LEU A 9 13.32 -0.45 -7.59
CA LEU A 9 12.13 -0.58 -6.74
C LEU A 9 11.01 0.36 -7.20
N LYS A 10 11.34 1.54 -7.66
CA LYS A 10 10.40 2.50 -8.25
C LYS A 10 9.80 1.98 -9.56
N ARG A 11 10.61 1.36 -10.43
CA ARG A 11 10.10 0.70 -11.66
C ARG A 11 9.20 -0.47 -11.33
N TYR A 12 9.59 -1.31 -10.38
CA TYR A 12 8.73 -2.38 -9.87
C TYR A 12 7.39 -1.83 -9.37
N SER A 13 7.40 -0.80 -8.53
CA SER A 13 6.19 -0.19 -7.98
C SER A 13 5.27 0.37 -9.07
N LYS A 14 5.80 0.99 -10.12
CA LYS A 14 5.02 1.48 -11.26
C LYS A 14 4.27 0.36 -12.00
N ARG A 15 4.85 -0.85 -12.08
CA ARG A 15 4.20 -2.03 -12.67
C ARG A 15 3.24 -2.71 -11.69
N PHE A 16 3.65 -2.81 -10.43
CA PHE A 16 2.90 -3.49 -9.38
C PHE A 16 1.58 -2.78 -9.03
N MET A 17 1.59 -1.46 -8.86
CA MET A 17 0.41 -0.72 -8.39
C MET A 17 -0.81 -0.85 -9.31
N PRO A 18 -0.71 -0.70 -10.64
CA PRO A 18 -1.86 -0.92 -11.52
C PRO A 18 -2.43 -2.34 -11.43
N VAL A 19 -1.56 -3.35 -11.32
CA VAL A 19 -1.99 -4.75 -11.17
C VAL A 19 -2.70 -4.96 -9.83
N LEU A 20 -2.18 -4.37 -8.75
CA LEU A 20 -2.79 -4.41 -7.43
C LEU A 20 -4.20 -3.81 -7.45
N PHE A 21 -4.36 -2.60 -8.00
CA PHE A 21 -5.66 -1.92 -8.09
C PHE A 21 -6.65 -2.68 -8.98
N ARG A 22 -6.22 -3.17 -10.14
CA ARG A 22 -7.05 -3.96 -11.04
C ARG A 22 -7.60 -5.23 -10.37
N ASN A 23 -6.84 -5.85 -9.48
CA ASN A 23 -7.25 -7.01 -8.70
C ASN A 23 -7.98 -6.66 -7.38
N GLY A 24 -8.40 -5.41 -7.21
CA GLY A 24 -9.18 -4.96 -6.06
C GLY A 24 -8.38 -4.80 -4.77
N GLY A 25 -7.05 -4.74 -4.88
CA GLY A 25 -6.16 -4.41 -3.79
C GLY A 25 -5.76 -2.93 -3.77
N HIS A 26 -5.13 -2.52 -2.71
CA HIS A 26 -4.53 -1.18 -2.60
C HIS A 26 -3.45 -1.17 -1.51
N PRO A 27 -2.49 -0.26 -1.56
CA PRO A 27 -1.60 -0.06 -0.42
C PRO A 27 -2.42 0.45 0.77
N GLY A 28 -2.26 -0.21 1.91
CA GLY A 28 -2.86 0.22 3.16
C GLY A 28 -1.96 1.20 3.91
N MET A 29 -0.67 0.91 3.90
CA MET A 29 0.35 1.74 4.52
C MET A 29 1.71 1.42 3.89
N VAL A 30 2.51 2.44 3.66
CA VAL A 30 3.92 2.31 3.31
C VAL A 30 4.71 3.24 4.21
N GLY A 31 5.75 2.73 4.83
CA GLY A 31 6.58 3.50 5.74
C GLY A 31 8.05 3.30 5.44
N ARG A 32 8.84 4.29 5.83
CA ARG A 32 10.30 4.24 5.82
C ARG A 32 10.80 4.14 7.25
N LYS A 33 11.75 3.26 7.49
CA LYS A 33 12.46 3.20 8.78
C LYS A 33 13.31 4.46 8.95
N VAL A 34 13.23 5.08 10.11
CA VAL A 34 13.94 6.32 10.43
C VAL A 34 14.89 6.19 11.63
N GLY A 35 15.02 4.99 12.19
CA GLY A 35 15.89 4.71 13.32
C GLY A 35 16.06 3.21 13.55
N GLY A 36 16.93 2.83 14.48
CA GLY A 36 17.08 1.44 14.94
C GLY A 36 15.89 0.97 15.77
N TYR A 37 15.98 -0.23 16.32
CA TYR A 37 14.99 -0.75 17.24
C TYR A 37 14.89 0.15 18.48
N ILE A 38 13.67 0.57 18.81
CA ILE A 38 13.40 1.33 20.04
C ILE A 38 13.33 0.37 21.23
N ASP A 39 12.70 -0.79 21.01
CA ASP A 39 12.57 -1.87 21.96
C ASP A 39 12.79 -3.19 21.24
N ALA A 40 13.66 -4.03 21.78
CA ALA A 40 14.00 -5.32 21.21
C ALA A 40 14.33 -6.30 22.35
N TRP A 41 13.51 -7.33 22.48
CA TRP A 41 13.68 -8.37 23.46
C TRP A 41 13.54 -9.74 22.82
N ASN A 42 14.51 -10.62 23.11
CA ASN A 42 14.55 -11.98 22.58
C ASN A 42 14.39 -12.06 21.05
N THR A 43 15.05 -11.17 20.34
CA THR A 43 15.05 -11.08 18.88
C THR A 43 16.48 -10.97 18.34
N GLU A 44 16.64 -11.23 17.04
CA GLU A 44 17.92 -11.03 16.36
C GLU A 44 18.27 -9.55 16.25
N ALA A 45 19.53 -9.28 15.91
CA ALA A 45 19.99 -7.92 15.64
C ALA A 45 19.16 -7.24 14.55
N ASP A 46 19.04 -5.93 14.63
CA ASP A 46 18.32 -5.14 13.63
C ASP A 46 18.95 -5.31 12.24
N PRO A 47 18.23 -5.90 11.26
CA PRO A 47 18.75 -6.12 9.91
C PRO A 47 18.73 -4.86 9.04
N ASP A 48 18.47 -3.70 9.64
CA ASP A 48 18.44 -2.39 8.99
C ASP A 48 17.44 -2.29 7.82
N TRP A 49 16.21 -2.74 8.07
CA TRP A 49 15.12 -2.61 7.09
C TRP A 49 14.92 -1.16 6.68
N THR A 50 14.83 -0.91 5.38
CA THR A 50 14.68 0.45 4.83
C THR A 50 13.23 0.86 4.68
N ILE A 51 12.38 -0.05 4.20
CA ILE A 51 10.97 0.21 3.88
C ILE A 51 10.12 -0.96 4.34
N PHE A 52 8.93 -0.66 4.82
CA PHE A 52 7.87 -1.64 5.01
C PHE A 52 6.59 -1.24 4.26
N GLY A 53 5.78 -2.22 3.90
CA GLY A 53 4.50 -1.98 3.24
C GLY A 53 3.43 -2.97 3.67
N LEU A 54 2.25 -2.45 3.98
CA LEU A 54 1.03 -3.23 4.17
C LEU A 54 0.18 -3.10 2.92
N MET A 55 0.00 -4.22 2.21
CA MET A 55 -0.84 -4.27 1.01
C MET A 55 -2.17 -4.92 1.36
N ARG A 56 -3.25 -4.23 1.06
CA ARG A 56 -4.61 -4.74 1.25
C ARG A 56 -5.06 -5.50 0.00
N TYR A 57 -5.46 -6.74 0.18
CA TYR A 57 -6.12 -7.54 -0.84
C TYR A 57 -7.58 -7.73 -0.47
N ARG A 58 -8.47 -7.72 -1.46
CA ARG A 58 -9.90 -7.95 -1.25
C ARG A 58 -10.16 -9.40 -0.79
N SER A 59 -9.42 -10.35 -1.33
CA SER A 59 -9.49 -11.76 -0.98
C SER A 59 -8.17 -12.48 -1.24
N ARG A 60 -7.99 -13.68 -0.66
CA ARG A 60 -6.86 -14.55 -0.99
C ARG A 60 -6.82 -14.93 -2.48
N ARG A 61 -8.00 -15.13 -3.08
CA ARG A 61 -8.13 -15.41 -4.52
C ARG A 61 -7.58 -14.27 -5.37
N ASP A 62 -7.88 -13.03 -5.02
CA ASP A 62 -7.40 -11.86 -5.75
C ASP A 62 -5.89 -11.67 -5.59
N MET A 63 -5.33 -11.99 -4.42
CA MET A 63 -3.89 -12.03 -4.22
C MET A 63 -3.22 -13.09 -5.12
N ILE A 64 -3.79 -14.30 -5.22
CA ILE A 64 -3.25 -15.35 -6.09
C ILE A 64 -3.35 -14.94 -7.56
N LYS A 65 -4.44 -14.31 -7.98
CA LYS A 65 -4.57 -13.77 -9.33
C LYS A 65 -3.49 -12.74 -9.64
N LEU A 66 -3.22 -11.85 -8.69
CA LEU A 66 -2.18 -10.83 -8.82
C LEU A 66 -0.80 -11.45 -9.02
N VAL A 67 -0.39 -12.41 -8.18
CA VAL A 67 0.95 -13.01 -8.29
C VAL A 67 1.13 -13.87 -9.56
N ARG A 68 0.03 -14.27 -10.21
CA ARG A 68 0.02 -14.97 -11.49
C ARG A 68 -0.13 -14.04 -12.70
N ASP A 69 -0.34 -12.76 -12.47
CA ASP A 69 -0.48 -11.78 -13.55
C ASP A 69 0.88 -11.61 -14.25
N PRO A 70 0.93 -11.72 -15.60
CA PRO A 70 2.17 -11.57 -16.35
C PRO A 70 2.88 -10.24 -16.09
N ALA A 71 2.14 -9.14 -15.97
CA ALA A 71 2.69 -7.82 -15.70
C ALA A 71 3.35 -7.74 -14.30
N PHE A 72 2.81 -8.47 -13.31
CA PHE A 72 3.46 -8.63 -12.01
C PHE A 72 4.77 -9.42 -12.13
N MET A 73 4.73 -10.55 -12.84
CA MET A 73 5.90 -11.41 -13.03
C MET A 73 7.03 -10.71 -13.78
N GLU A 74 6.72 -9.90 -14.79
CA GLU A 74 7.70 -9.08 -15.51
C GLU A 74 8.39 -8.04 -14.62
N GLY A 75 7.70 -7.52 -13.60
CA GLY A 75 8.27 -6.57 -12.66
C GLY A 75 9.08 -7.21 -11.52
N HIS A 76 8.92 -8.51 -11.29
CA HIS A 76 9.52 -9.19 -10.15
C HIS A 76 11.06 -9.17 -10.12
N PRO A 77 11.78 -9.32 -11.24
CA PRO A 77 13.24 -9.17 -11.27
C PRO A 77 13.72 -7.80 -10.78
N ASP A 78 13.01 -6.72 -11.10
CA ASP A 78 13.36 -5.38 -10.62
C ASP A 78 13.29 -5.29 -9.08
N LYS A 79 12.33 -6.00 -8.46
CA LYS A 79 12.25 -6.10 -7.00
C LYS A 79 13.45 -6.87 -6.43
N LEU A 80 13.79 -8.02 -6.99
CA LEU A 80 14.89 -8.85 -6.52
C LEU A 80 16.24 -8.15 -6.65
N LEU A 81 16.47 -7.49 -7.78
CA LEU A 81 17.70 -6.74 -8.02
C LEU A 81 17.78 -5.43 -7.22
N GLY A 82 16.63 -4.85 -6.90
CA GLY A 82 16.53 -3.58 -6.17
C GLY A 82 16.57 -3.72 -4.65
N THR A 83 16.54 -4.95 -4.11
CA THR A 83 16.52 -5.21 -2.66
C THR A 83 17.61 -6.20 -2.26
N LEU A 84 18.30 -5.91 -1.16
CA LEU A 84 19.27 -6.85 -0.56
C LEU A 84 18.55 -8.01 0.12
N ALA A 85 17.46 -7.73 0.80
CA ALA A 85 16.62 -8.71 1.46
C ALA A 85 15.17 -8.24 1.45
N THR A 86 14.25 -9.17 1.42
CA THR A 86 12.82 -8.91 1.53
C THR A 86 12.13 -10.12 2.12
N PHE A 87 11.11 -9.89 2.92
CA PHE A 87 10.21 -10.95 3.35
C PHE A 87 8.76 -10.47 3.25
N SER A 88 7.84 -11.40 3.14
CA SER A 88 6.42 -11.10 3.09
C SER A 88 5.66 -12.18 3.84
N PHE A 89 4.69 -11.79 4.61
CA PHE A 89 3.82 -12.71 5.31
C PHE A 89 2.38 -12.22 5.28
N PRO A 90 1.41 -13.13 5.25
CA PRO A 90 0.01 -12.76 5.30
C PRO A 90 -0.36 -12.31 6.71
N THR A 91 -1.20 -11.27 6.79
CA THR A 91 -1.76 -10.79 8.04
C THR A 91 -3.28 -10.77 7.96
N GLN A 92 -3.93 -11.01 9.09
CA GLN A 92 -5.36 -10.75 9.26
C GLN A 92 -5.53 -9.50 10.09
N ARG A 93 -6.29 -8.54 9.56
CA ARG A 93 -6.58 -7.32 10.30
C ARG A 93 -7.53 -7.64 11.47
N VAL A 94 -7.08 -7.41 12.68
CA VAL A 94 -7.89 -7.56 13.90
C VAL A 94 -8.54 -6.22 14.24
N VAL A 95 -7.75 -5.14 14.26
CA VAL A 95 -8.21 -3.78 14.58
C VAL A 95 -7.61 -2.80 13.58
N SER A 96 -8.34 -1.77 13.23
CA SER A 96 -7.83 -0.66 12.41
C SER A 96 -8.60 0.61 12.73
N PHE A 97 -7.87 1.67 13.00
CA PHE A 97 -8.41 3.02 13.16
C PHE A 97 -8.33 3.84 11.86
N TYR A 98 -7.81 3.25 10.79
CA TYR A 98 -7.74 3.89 9.48
C TYR A 98 -9.00 3.63 8.67
N VAL A 99 -9.55 4.69 8.10
CA VAL A 99 -10.71 4.64 7.24
C VAL A 99 -10.33 4.05 5.88
N SER A 100 -11.15 3.14 5.34
CA SER A 100 -10.89 2.56 4.03
C SER A 100 -11.03 3.61 2.92
N PRO A 101 -10.32 3.49 1.78
CA PRO A 101 -10.44 4.42 0.67
C PRO A 101 -11.89 4.59 0.17
N ARG A 102 -12.68 3.52 0.19
CA ARG A 102 -14.11 3.57 -0.20
C ARG A 102 -14.92 4.46 0.73
N VAL A 103 -14.71 4.32 2.04
CA VAL A 103 -15.40 5.16 3.04
C VAL A 103 -14.91 6.60 2.93
N THR A 104 -13.62 6.82 2.72
CA THR A 104 -13.08 8.18 2.50
C THR A 104 -13.73 8.85 1.29
N VAL A 105 -13.81 8.17 0.15
CA VAL A 105 -14.47 8.68 -1.05
C VAL A 105 -15.95 8.94 -0.80
N ALA A 106 -16.65 8.01 -0.16
CA ALA A 106 -18.08 8.21 0.20
C ALA A 106 -18.29 9.43 1.08
N LEU A 107 -17.44 9.66 2.08
CA LEU A 107 -17.50 10.84 2.95
C LEU A 107 -17.22 12.15 2.19
N ILE A 108 -16.27 12.15 1.25
CA ILE A 108 -15.99 13.31 0.39
C ILE A 108 -17.23 13.66 -0.45
N PHE A 109 -17.84 12.67 -1.12
CA PHE A 109 -19.07 12.91 -1.89
C PHE A 109 -20.23 13.35 -1.02
N ALA A 110 -20.43 12.76 0.16
CA ALA A 110 -21.46 13.17 1.09
C ALA A 110 -21.28 14.63 1.57
N LEU A 111 -20.03 15.02 1.87
CA LEU A 111 -19.70 16.39 2.25
C LEU A 111 -19.95 17.36 1.09
N ALA A 112 -19.51 17.03 -0.13
CA ALA A 112 -19.74 17.86 -1.31
C ALA A 112 -21.25 18.06 -1.58
N ALA A 113 -22.05 17.00 -1.48
CA ALA A 113 -23.51 17.08 -1.64
C ALA A 113 -24.15 17.94 -0.55
N ALA A 114 -23.74 17.79 0.70
CA ALA A 114 -24.23 18.59 1.81
C ALA A 114 -23.91 20.09 1.63
N LEU A 115 -22.69 20.41 1.20
CA LEU A 115 -22.29 21.81 0.93
C LEU A 115 -23.04 22.39 -0.26
N ALA A 116 -23.26 21.64 -1.33
CA ALA A 116 -24.05 22.07 -2.48
C ALA A 116 -25.52 22.33 -2.07
N HIS A 117 -26.11 21.45 -1.29
CA HIS A 117 -27.45 21.61 -0.77
C HIS A 117 -27.58 22.87 0.10
N LEU A 118 -26.64 23.08 1.01
CA LEU A 118 -26.61 24.28 1.84
C LEU A 118 -26.50 25.56 1.00
N ALA A 119 -25.65 25.56 -0.03
CA ALA A 119 -25.49 26.69 -0.95
C ALA A 119 -26.82 27.01 -1.68
N VAL A 120 -27.54 25.98 -2.15
CA VAL A 120 -28.85 26.17 -2.79
C VAL A 120 -29.86 26.78 -1.81
N LEU A 121 -29.92 26.32 -0.57
CA LEU A 121 -30.82 26.87 0.44
C LEU A 121 -30.50 28.33 0.78
N THR A 122 -29.21 28.71 0.81
CA THR A 122 -28.83 30.10 1.11
C THR A 122 -29.09 31.07 -0.05
N VAL A 123 -29.11 30.58 -1.30
CA VAL A 123 -29.41 31.39 -2.48
C VAL A 123 -30.91 31.48 -2.76
N ALA A 124 -31.68 30.44 -2.41
CA ALA A 124 -33.12 30.37 -2.62
C ALA A 124 -33.97 31.06 -1.51
N GLY A 125 -33.36 31.38 -0.39
CA GLY A 125 -33.98 32.12 0.71
C GLY A 125 -33.62 33.60 0.67
#